data_a5b19be6a6303f36d7fbcfdd3d86f3f2
#
_entry.id   a5b19be6a6303f36d7fbcfdd3d86f3f2
#
_cell.length_a   1.000
_cell.length_b   1.000
_cell.length_c   1.000
_cell.angle_alpha   90.00
_cell.angle_beta   90.00
_cell.angle_gamma   90.00
#
_symmetry.space_group_name_H-M   'P 1'
#
loop_
_entity.id
_entity.type
_entity.pdbx_description
1 polymer ?
#
loop_
_entity_poly.entity_id
_entity_poly.type
_entity_poly.pdbx_seq_one_letter_code
_entity_poly.pdbx_strand_id
1 'polypeptide(L)'
;MDIKNFLDKVCGEIKYRPVRKGICEELKSHIQEIKEEYTNKGIPENEAEEKAVFQMGVPEEIGRKLNKIHKPKLDWKLLLLMVILMGFGVFVAILKQPIMNENYIGSTIIYMTMGAILSIGIYFFDYKLLKKYSTVIYIIASILMILPMIQFGFIPRGVYNIQLFEITISPSTIALPLYLISFIGFIFNYNKTNNFKMTILNKEIEINKDMVKIIICSVASLMLMEYISSITNAIILGIIYLIISTAKIIQNKK
;
A
#
# COMPACT_ATOMS: atom_id res chain seq x y z
N MET A 1 -1.27 22.91 33.64
CA MET A 1 -0.48 22.31 32.51
C MET A 1 -1.19 22.71 31.23
N ASP A 2 -0.46 23.26 30.26
CA ASP A 2 -0.99 23.74 29.00
C ASP A 2 -1.33 22.54 28.02
N ILE A 3 -2.30 22.73 27.14
CA ILE A 3 -2.74 21.72 26.16
C ILE A 3 -1.58 21.18 25.32
N LYS A 4 -0.66 22.04 24.91
CA LYS A 4 0.48 21.67 24.10
C LYS A 4 1.39 20.68 24.82
N ASN A 5 1.74 20.97 26.06
CA ASN A 5 2.61 20.13 26.88
C ASN A 5 1.94 18.77 27.19
N PHE A 6 0.63 18.77 27.42
CA PHE A 6 -0.16 17.56 27.59
C PHE A 6 -0.11 16.68 26.33
N LEU A 7 -0.38 17.27 25.18
CA LEU A 7 -0.36 16.54 23.89
C LEU A 7 1.05 16.02 23.56
N ASP A 8 2.10 16.80 23.81
CA ASP A 8 3.48 16.37 23.56
C ASP A 8 3.84 15.14 24.40
N LYS A 9 3.41 15.08 25.66
CA LYS A 9 3.61 13.92 26.52
C LYS A 9 2.81 12.70 26.05
N VAL A 10 1.50 12.84 25.79
CA VAL A 10 0.64 11.74 25.31
C VAL A 10 1.15 11.20 23.98
N CYS A 11 1.42 12.10 23.04
CA CYS A 11 1.89 11.73 21.70
C CYS A 11 3.30 11.15 21.72
N GLY A 12 4.14 11.54 22.69
CA GLY A 12 5.46 10.96 22.90
C GLY A 12 5.44 9.48 23.23
N GLU A 13 4.44 9.02 23.98
CA GLU A 13 4.26 7.62 24.35
C GLU A 13 3.78 6.72 23.19
N ILE A 14 3.18 7.29 22.13
CA ILE A 14 2.66 6.54 20.99
C ILE A 14 3.80 6.23 20.02
N LYS A 15 4.28 4.98 20.03
CA LYS A 15 5.42 4.53 19.22
C LYS A 15 5.06 4.32 17.73
N TYR A 16 3.82 3.94 17.42
CA TYR A 16 3.38 3.66 16.06
C TYR A 16 3.09 4.95 15.28
N ARG A 17 4.08 5.42 14.53
CA ARG A 17 4.07 6.70 13.79
C ARG A 17 2.86 6.90 12.87
N PRO A 18 2.37 5.90 12.10
CA PRO A 18 1.28 6.09 11.15
C PRO A 18 -0.04 6.58 11.77
N VAL A 19 -0.36 6.17 13.00
CA VAL A 19 -1.59 6.57 13.69
C VAL A 19 -1.40 7.73 14.65
N ARG A 20 -0.14 8.00 15.06
CA ARG A 20 0.20 9.00 16.05
C ARG A 20 -0.39 10.37 15.74
N LYS A 21 -0.21 10.85 14.50
CA LYS A 21 -0.69 12.17 14.08
C LYS A 21 -2.21 12.28 14.19
N GLY A 22 -2.96 11.27 13.70
CA GLY A 22 -4.42 11.26 13.76
C GLY A 22 -4.94 11.26 15.20
N ILE A 23 -4.35 10.42 16.07
CA ILE A 23 -4.74 10.36 17.48
C ILE A 23 -4.45 11.70 18.19
N CYS A 24 -3.31 12.33 17.89
CA CYS A 24 -2.97 13.62 18.50
C CYS A 24 -3.91 14.75 18.05
N GLU A 25 -4.35 14.75 16.80
CA GLU A 25 -5.34 15.68 16.26
C GLU A 25 -6.72 15.47 16.90
N GLU A 26 -7.14 14.22 17.06
CA GLU A 26 -8.40 13.85 17.71
C GLU A 26 -8.41 14.25 19.19
N LEU A 27 -7.35 13.97 19.94
CA LEU A 27 -7.20 14.40 21.33
C LEU A 27 -7.20 15.92 21.46
N LYS A 28 -6.52 16.63 20.56
CA LYS A 28 -6.53 18.09 20.54
C LYS A 28 -7.93 18.63 20.35
N SER A 29 -8.69 18.08 19.40
CA SER A 29 -10.07 18.48 19.14
C SER A 29 -10.95 18.26 20.38
N HIS A 30 -10.79 17.10 21.02
CA HIS A 30 -11.58 16.75 22.19
C HIS A 30 -11.28 17.65 23.41
N ILE A 31 -10.00 17.98 23.65
CA ILE A 31 -9.63 18.91 24.71
C ILE A 31 -10.19 20.31 24.42
N GLN A 32 -10.18 20.72 23.14
CA GLN A 32 -10.71 22.01 22.73
C GLN A 32 -12.22 22.10 22.96
N GLU A 33 -12.97 21.04 22.66
CA GLU A 33 -14.40 20.95 22.94
C GLU A 33 -14.71 21.10 24.45
N ILE A 34 -13.94 20.42 25.29
CA ILE A 34 -14.09 20.53 26.75
C ILE A 34 -13.75 21.96 27.22
N LYS A 35 -12.69 22.58 26.68
CA LYS A 35 -12.32 23.96 26.98
C LYS A 35 -13.45 24.93 26.63
N GLU A 36 -14.04 24.78 25.43
CA GLU A 36 -15.17 25.60 24.97
C GLU A 36 -16.40 25.43 25.88
N GLU A 37 -16.68 24.21 26.33
CA GLU A 37 -17.79 23.97 27.30
C GLU A 37 -17.58 24.74 28.61
N TYR A 38 -16.36 24.76 29.17
CA TYR A 38 -16.07 25.51 30.38
C TYR A 38 -16.11 27.03 30.15
N THR A 39 -15.65 27.51 29.01
CA THR A 39 -15.70 28.92 28.66
C THR A 39 -17.14 29.40 28.50
N ASN A 40 -18.02 28.58 27.89
CA ASN A 40 -19.46 28.88 27.77
C ASN A 40 -20.18 28.93 29.13
N LYS A 41 -19.62 28.26 30.16
CA LYS A 41 -20.09 28.33 31.54
C LYS A 41 -19.57 29.58 32.31
N GLY A 42 -18.86 30.49 31.61
CA GLY A 42 -18.35 31.74 32.18
C GLY A 42 -16.98 31.63 32.89
N ILE A 43 -16.27 30.52 32.70
CA ILE A 43 -14.93 30.33 33.27
C ILE A 43 -13.90 31.06 32.38
N PRO A 44 -12.95 31.81 32.97
CA PRO A 44 -11.87 32.43 32.19
C PRO A 44 -11.09 31.42 31.36
N GLU A 45 -10.65 31.84 30.16
CA GLU A 45 -10.03 30.95 29.17
C GLU A 45 -8.84 30.15 29.72
N ASN A 46 -7.96 30.78 30.50
CA ASN A 46 -6.80 30.11 31.10
C ASN A 46 -7.21 29.02 32.10
N GLU A 47 -8.24 29.30 32.92
CA GLU A 47 -8.76 28.35 33.89
C GLU A 47 -9.56 27.23 33.23
N ALA A 48 -10.28 27.53 32.14
CA ALA A 48 -10.99 26.56 31.33
C ALA A 48 -10.02 25.55 30.68
N GLU A 49 -8.86 26.03 30.22
CA GLU A 49 -7.82 25.17 29.65
C GLU A 49 -7.22 24.23 30.69
N GLU A 50 -6.90 24.72 31.88
CA GLU A 50 -6.38 23.87 32.96
C GLU A 50 -7.40 22.82 33.42
N LYS A 51 -8.66 23.19 33.52
CA LYS A 51 -9.75 22.25 33.84
C LYS A 51 -9.97 21.21 32.78
N ALA A 52 -9.92 21.59 31.48
CA ALA A 52 -10.04 20.66 30.36
C ALA A 52 -8.91 19.64 30.38
N VAL A 53 -7.66 20.07 30.55
CA VAL A 53 -6.51 19.17 30.63
C VAL A 53 -6.58 18.27 31.87
N PHE A 54 -7.01 18.81 33.01
CA PHE A 54 -7.16 18.06 34.25
C PHE A 54 -8.24 16.95 34.11
N GLN A 55 -9.33 17.25 33.43
CA GLN A 55 -10.41 16.28 33.17
C GLN A 55 -9.95 15.12 32.28
N MET A 56 -8.98 15.34 31.38
CA MET A 56 -8.41 14.28 30.56
C MET A 56 -7.62 13.25 31.39
N GLY A 57 -7.05 13.64 32.52
CA GLY A 57 -6.29 12.77 33.41
C GLY A 57 -4.78 12.79 33.13
N VAL A 58 -4.09 11.71 33.52
CA VAL A 58 -2.62 11.64 33.47
C VAL A 58 -2.14 11.34 32.04
N PRO A 59 -1.35 12.24 31.41
CA PRO A 59 -0.97 12.11 29.99
C PRO A 59 -0.17 10.85 29.69
N GLU A 60 0.72 10.44 30.58
CA GLU A 60 1.57 9.26 30.42
C GLU A 60 0.74 7.96 30.45
N GLU A 61 -0.32 7.91 31.25
CA GLU A 61 -1.22 6.73 31.29
C GLU A 61 -2.06 6.63 30.03
N ILE A 62 -2.61 7.76 29.58
CA ILE A 62 -3.39 7.83 28.35
C ILE A 62 -2.52 7.43 27.17
N GLY A 63 -1.32 8.00 27.06
CA GLY A 63 -0.37 7.68 26.01
C GLY A 63 -0.01 6.19 25.98
N ARG A 64 0.26 5.59 27.13
CA ARG A 64 0.52 4.14 27.22
C ARG A 64 -0.68 3.27 26.84
N LYS A 65 -1.89 3.62 27.28
CA LYS A 65 -3.12 2.91 26.89
C LYS A 65 -3.36 2.99 25.38
N LEU A 66 -3.26 4.19 24.79
CA LEU A 66 -3.40 4.41 23.35
C LEU A 66 -2.33 3.66 22.54
N ASN A 67 -1.08 3.69 23.00
CA ASN A 67 0.00 2.92 22.36
C ASN A 67 -0.28 1.41 22.39
N LYS A 68 -0.84 0.88 23.48
CA LYS A 68 -1.18 -0.55 23.61
C LYS A 68 -2.31 -0.95 22.65
N ILE A 69 -3.33 -0.08 22.49
CA ILE A 69 -4.49 -0.34 21.62
C ILE A 69 -4.09 -0.23 20.15
N HIS A 70 -3.30 0.77 19.80
CA HIS A 70 -2.93 1.09 18.41
C HIS A 70 -1.61 0.45 17.95
N LYS A 71 -0.98 -0.36 18.80
CA LYS A 71 0.21 -1.12 18.41
C LYS A 71 -0.15 -2.10 17.29
N PRO A 72 0.62 -2.17 16.19
CA PRO A 72 0.35 -3.13 15.12
C PRO A 72 0.37 -4.55 15.70
N LYS A 73 -0.73 -5.24 15.55
CA LYS A 73 -0.83 -6.65 15.96
C LYS A 73 -0.39 -7.51 14.80
N LEU A 74 0.58 -8.36 15.01
CA LEU A 74 1.04 -9.32 14.03
C LEU A 74 -0.12 -10.31 13.74
N ASP A 75 -0.55 -10.39 12.49
CA ASP A 75 -1.55 -11.38 12.07
C ASP A 75 -0.86 -12.72 11.80
N TRP A 76 -0.87 -13.58 12.82
CA TRP A 76 -0.28 -14.91 12.76
C TRP A 76 -0.85 -15.80 11.65
N LYS A 77 -2.13 -15.58 11.27
CA LYS A 77 -2.77 -16.32 10.18
C LYS A 77 -2.14 -15.96 8.84
N LEU A 78 -1.88 -14.67 8.63
CA LEU A 78 -1.22 -14.17 7.42
C LEU A 78 0.23 -14.66 7.33
N LEU A 79 0.98 -14.66 8.45
CA LEU A 79 2.33 -15.22 8.51
C LEU A 79 2.34 -16.71 8.23
N LEU A 80 1.42 -17.48 8.83
CA LEU A 80 1.30 -18.90 8.59
C LEU A 80 1.02 -19.21 7.11
N LEU A 81 0.09 -18.47 6.51
CA LEU A 81 -0.21 -18.57 5.08
C LEU A 81 1.03 -18.29 4.22
N MET A 82 1.79 -17.25 4.56
CA MET A 82 3.03 -16.91 3.85
C MET A 82 4.05 -18.05 3.92
N VAL A 83 4.26 -18.66 5.12
CA VAL A 83 5.17 -19.80 5.31
C VAL A 83 4.71 -21.01 4.50
N ILE A 84 3.40 -21.31 4.48
CA ILE A 84 2.84 -22.41 3.69
C ILE A 84 3.09 -22.20 2.20
N LEU A 85 2.83 -20.99 1.70
CA LEU A 85 3.05 -20.64 0.27
C LEU A 85 4.54 -20.72 -0.11
N MET A 86 5.43 -20.28 0.79
CA MET A 86 6.88 -20.41 0.58
C MET A 86 7.31 -21.88 0.55
N GLY A 87 6.83 -22.70 1.49
CA GLY A 87 7.09 -24.14 1.50
C GLY A 87 6.62 -24.85 0.24
N PHE A 88 5.43 -24.49 -0.25
CA PHE A 88 4.91 -24.98 -1.52
C PHE A 88 5.79 -24.58 -2.71
N GLY A 89 6.29 -23.34 -2.72
CA GLY A 89 7.22 -22.86 -3.76
C GLY A 89 8.54 -23.65 -3.78
N VAL A 90 9.13 -23.95 -2.61
CA VAL A 90 10.32 -24.81 -2.50
C VAL A 90 10.02 -26.22 -2.98
N PHE A 91 8.89 -26.79 -2.61
CA PHE A 91 8.47 -28.11 -3.06
C PHE A 91 8.38 -28.18 -4.59
N VAL A 92 7.75 -27.18 -5.24
CA VAL A 92 7.69 -27.09 -6.71
C VAL A 92 9.09 -26.94 -7.31
N ALA A 93 9.99 -26.19 -6.69
CA ALA A 93 11.37 -26.04 -7.15
C ALA A 93 12.14 -27.36 -7.13
N ILE A 94 11.97 -28.17 -6.09
CA ILE A 94 12.57 -29.51 -5.98
C ILE A 94 12.07 -30.42 -7.10
N LEU A 95 10.77 -30.40 -7.37
CA LEU A 95 10.20 -31.22 -8.47
C LEU A 95 10.71 -30.81 -9.86
N LYS A 96 11.06 -29.54 -10.05
CA LYS A 96 11.58 -29.01 -11.32
C LYS A 96 13.10 -29.16 -11.47
N GLN A 97 13.84 -29.43 -10.40
CA GLN A 97 15.30 -29.53 -10.43
C GLN A 97 15.84 -30.52 -11.50
N PRO A 98 15.27 -31.71 -11.72
CA PRO A 98 15.79 -32.65 -12.72
C PRO A 98 15.75 -32.11 -14.17
N ILE A 99 14.93 -31.07 -14.41
CA ILE A 99 14.69 -30.50 -15.74
C ILE A 99 15.47 -29.19 -15.92
N MET A 100 15.86 -28.54 -14.81
CA MET A 100 16.49 -27.24 -14.75
C MET A 100 17.97 -27.35 -14.34
N ASN A 101 18.71 -26.24 -14.43
CA ASN A 101 20.11 -26.17 -14.00
C ASN A 101 20.32 -26.54 -12.53
N GLU A 102 21.52 -27.05 -12.20
CA GLU A 102 21.91 -27.45 -10.84
C GLU A 102 21.70 -26.36 -9.78
N ASN A 103 21.84 -25.08 -10.15
CA ASN A 103 21.66 -23.94 -9.24
C ASN A 103 20.20 -23.46 -9.08
N TYR A 104 19.21 -24.17 -9.67
CA TYR A 104 17.81 -23.71 -9.66
C TYR A 104 17.23 -23.60 -8.25
N ILE A 105 17.51 -24.54 -7.38
CA ILE A 105 17.04 -24.51 -5.97
C ILE A 105 17.70 -23.38 -5.20
N GLY A 106 19.01 -23.18 -5.36
CA GLY A 106 19.74 -22.10 -4.70
C GLY A 106 19.16 -20.72 -5.05
N SER A 107 18.95 -20.46 -6.32
CA SER A 107 18.33 -19.22 -6.81
C SER A 107 16.91 -19.05 -6.26
N THR A 108 16.10 -20.12 -6.24
CA THR A 108 14.73 -20.07 -5.70
C THR A 108 14.71 -19.72 -4.21
N ILE A 109 15.60 -20.27 -3.41
CA ILE A 109 15.70 -19.96 -1.97
C ILE A 109 16.11 -18.49 -1.77
N ILE A 110 17.04 -17.97 -2.55
CA ILE A 110 17.45 -16.56 -2.49
C ILE A 110 16.26 -15.65 -2.79
N TYR A 111 15.52 -15.88 -3.87
CA TYR A 111 14.36 -15.07 -4.22
C TYR A 111 13.25 -15.15 -3.17
N MET A 112 13.03 -16.31 -2.57
CA MET A 112 12.05 -16.48 -1.50
C MET A 112 12.44 -15.74 -0.23
N THR A 113 13.70 -15.80 0.18
CA THR A 113 14.18 -15.06 1.35
C THR A 113 14.10 -13.55 1.13
N MET A 114 14.47 -13.07 -0.05
CA MET A 114 14.28 -11.65 -0.43
C MET A 114 12.80 -11.26 -0.41
N GLY A 115 11.92 -12.09 -0.95
CA GLY A 115 10.47 -11.87 -0.94
C GLY A 115 9.89 -11.82 0.47
N ALA A 116 10.36 -12.69 1.37
CA ALA A 116 9.97 -12.68 2.78
C ALA A 116 10.39 -11.38 3.50
N ILE A 117 11.62 -10.95 3.32
CA ILE A 117 12.14 -9.69 3.88
C ILE A 117 11.34 -8.50 3.37
N LEU A 118 11.07 -8.44 2.07
CA LEU A 118 10.24 -7.39 1.47
C LEU A 118 8.81 -7.41 2.02
N SER A 119 8.19 -8.56 2.18
CA SER A 119 6.83 -8.70 2.72
C SER A 119 6.74 -8.20 4.16
N ILE A 120 7.74 -8.50 4.99
CA ILE A 120 7.85 -7.99 6.35
C ILE A 120 8.06 -6.46 6.32
N GLY A 121 8.91 -5.96 5.43
CA GLY A 121 9.12 -4.52 5.24
C GLY A 121 7.83 -3.78 4.87
N ILE A 122 7.05 -4.32 3.93
CA ILE A 122 5.77 -3.75 3.49
C ILE A 122 4.73 -3.79 4.62
N TYR A 123 4.73 -4.84 5.45
CA TYR A 123 3.82 -4.96 6.59
C TYR A 123 3.96 -3.80 7.58
N PHE A 124 5.19 -3.33 7.83
CA PHE A 124 5.46 -2.18 8.70
C PHE A 124 5.39 -0.83 7.98
N PHE A 125 5.24 -0.84 6.67
CA PHE A 125 5.21 0.38 5.87
C PHE A 125 3.85 1.08 5.97
N ASP A 126 3.85 2.41 6.03
CA ASP A 126 2.61 3.18 6.06
C ASP A 126 1.91 3.15 4.69
N TYR A 127 0.78 2.45 4.61
CA TYR A 127 -0.03 2.36 3.39
C TYR A 127 -0.49 3.72 2.84
N LYS A 128 -0.53 4.78 3.67
CA LYS A 128 -0.85 6.14 3.23
C LYS A 128 0.19 6.67 2.25
N LEU A 129 1.46 6.29 2.41
CA LEU A 129 2.52 6.63 1.47
C LEU A 129 2.32 5.89 0.14
N LEU A 130 1.96 4.62 0.16
CA LEU A 130 1.65 3.86 -1.05
C LEU A 130 0.48 4.49 -1.82
N LYS A 131 -0.55 4.92 -1.10
CA LYS A 131 -1.69 5.65 -1.67
C LYS A 131 -1.24 6.95 -2.36
N LYS A 132 -0.39 7.75 -1.70
CA LYS A 132 0.11 9.03 -2.22
C LYS A 132 0.97 8.85 -3.46
N TYR A 133 1.87 7.86 -3.47
CA TYR A 133 2.86 7.65 -4.52
C TYR A 133 2.46 6.61 -5.57
N SER A 134 1.21 6.14 -5.58
CA SER A 134 0.73 5.10 -6.51
C SER A 134 1.03 5.40 -7.98
N THR A 135 0.89 6.64 -8.43
CA THR A 135 1.20 7.04 -9.81
C THR A 135 2.69 6.97 -10.10
N VAL A 136 3.54 7.37 -9.15
CA VAL A 136 5.01 7.30 -9.30
C VAL A 136 5.46 5.84 -9.37
N ILE A 137 4.92 4.98 -8.52
CA ILE A 137 5.19 3.53 -8.52
C ILE A 137 4.80 2.91 -9.88
N TYR A 138 3.65 3.29 -10.44
CA TYR A 138 3.22 2.85 -11.76
C TYR A 138 4.20 3.26 -12.86
N ILE A 139 4.65 4.50 -12.85
CA ILE A 139 5.62 5.03 -13.83
C ILE A 139 6.95 4.27 -13.71
N ILE A 140 7.45 4.04 -12.50
CA ILE A 140 8.69 3.28 -12.27
C ILE A 140 8.55 1.85 -12.81
N ALA A 141 7.42 1.17 -12.53
CA ALA A 141 7.16 -0.17 -13.07
C ALA A 141 7.13 -0.19 -14.61
N SER A 142 6.52 0.83 -15.22
CA SER A 142 6.45 0.95 -16.68
C SER A 142 7.82 1.23 -17.31
N ILE A 143 8.62 2.11 -16.72
CA ILE A 143 9.99 2.37 -17.16
C ILE A 143 10.84 1.09 -17.06
N LEU A 144 10.73 0.35 -15.95
CA LEU A 144 11.46 -0.90 -15.76
C LEU A 144 11.13 -1.94 -16.85
N MET A 145 9.87 -1.97 -17.32
CA MET A 145 9.45 -2.84 -18.40
C MET A 145 9.94 -2.37 -19.77
N ILE A 146 9.92 -1.06 -20.02
CA ILE A 146 10.26 -0.50 -21.33
C ILE A 146 11.79 -0.41 -21.54
N LEU A 147 12.56 -0.19 -20.48
CA LEU A 147 14.01 -0.01 -20.57
C LEU A 147 14.74 -1.13 -21.34
N PRO A 148 14.47 -2.43 -21.09
CA PRO A 148 15.08 -3.51 -21.86
C PRO A 148 14.70 -3.51 -23.35
N MET A 149 13.51 -3.03 -23.69
CA MET A 149 13.09 -2.92 -25.09
C MET A 149 13.94 -1.89 -25.86
N ILE A 150 14.35 -0.82 -25.20
CA ILE A 150 15.23 0.20 -25.79
C ILE A 150 16.63 -0.37 -26.02
N GLN A 151 17.11 -1.22 -25.10
CA GLN A 151 18.45 -1.79 -25.16
C GLN A 151 18.57 -2.95 -26.16
N PHE A 152 17.57 -3.83 -26.19
CA PHE A 152 17.61 -5.09 -26.99
C PHE A 152 16.72 -5.06 -28.23
N GLY A 153 16.03 -3.96 -28.50
CA GLY A 153 15.04 -3.83 -29.56
C GLY A 153 13.65 -4.40 -29.21
N PHE A 154 12.70 -4.16 -30.10
CA PHE A 154 11.32 -4.62 -29.94
C PHE A 154 11.18 -6.10 -30.33
N ILE A 155 11.58 -7.01 -29.45
CA ILE A 155 11.38 -8.46 -29.63
C ILE A 155 10.16 -8.89 -28.84
N PRO A 156 9.02 -9.23 -29.49
CA PRO A 156 7.84 -9.71 -28.78
C PRO A 156 8.15 -11.00 -28.01
N ARG A 157 7.72 -11.06 -26.76
CA ARG A 157 7.99 -12.19 -25.85
C ARG A 157 9.46 -12.54 -25.70
N GLY A 158 10.32 -11.54 -25.87
CA GLY A 158 11.75 -11.67 -25.64
C GLY A 158 12.06 -11.96 -24.18
N VAL A 159 13.00 -12.86 -23.93
CA VAL A 159 13.48 -13.11 -22.57
C VAL A 159 14.45 -11.98 -22.22
N TYR A 160 13.88 -10.86 -21.81
CA TYR A 160 14.66 -9.71 -21.33
C TYR A 160 15.13 -10.01 -19.91
N ASN A 161 16.34 -10.48 -19.76
CA ASN A 161 16.95 -10.76 -18.47
C ASN A 161 18.12 -9.80 -18.25
N ILE A 162 18.11 -9.16 -17.10
CA ILE A 162 19.24 -8.35 -16.63
C ILE A 162 20.15 -9.27 -15.80
N GLN A 163 21.37 -9.50 -16.25
CA GLN A 163 22.36 -10.22 -15.45
C GLN A 163 23.08 -9.23 -14.54
N LEU A 164 22.91 -9.38 -13.24
CA LEU A 164 23.65 -8.69 -12.21
C LEU A 164 24.51 -9.74 -11.48
N PHE A 165 25.80 -9.77 -11.76
CA PHE A 165 26.72 -10.83 -11.32
C PHE A 165 26.24 -12.20 -11.81
N GLU A 166 25.98 -13.16 -10.89
CA GLU A 166 25.45 -14.50 -11.20
C GLU A 166 23.91 -14.57 -11.14
N ILE A 167 23.23 -13.46 -10.81
CA ILE A 167 21.77 -13.41 -10.63
C ILE A 167 21.13 -12.87 -11.90
N THR A 168 20.29 -13.68 -12.52
CA THR A 168 19.48 -13.31 -13.68
C THR A 168 18.12 -12.81 -13.23
N ILE A 169 17.83 -11.53 -13.36
CA ILE A 169 16.58 -10.91 -12.95
C ILE A 169 15.77 -10.54 -14.19
N SER A 170 14.55 -11.04 -14.31
CA SER A 170 13.63 -10.56 -15.33
C SER A 170 12.92 -9.28 -14.84
N PRO A 171 12.86 -8.21 -15.63
CA PRO A 171 12.16 -6.97 -15.27
C PRO A 171 10.69 -7.19 -14.88
N SER A 172 10.03 -8.16 -15.50
CA SER A 172 8.65 -8.53 -15.19
C SER A 172 8.45 -9.03 -13.75
N THR A 173 9.44 -9.72 -13.19
CA THR A 173 9.38 -10.22 -11.81
C THR A 173 9.31 -9.08 -10.79
N ILE A 174 9.99 -7.96 -11.07
CA ILE A 174 9.96 -6.77 -10.21
C ILE A 174 8.75 -5.88 -10.57
N ALA A 175 8.43 -5.73 -11.84
CA ALA A 175 7.34 -4.86 -12.29
C ALA A 175 5.95 -5.36 -11.85
N LEU A 176 5.71 -6.69 -11.82
CA LEU A 176 4.43 -7.27 -11.45
C LEU A 176 3.96 -6.83 -10.03
N PRO A 177 4.73 -7.00 -8.94
CA PRO A 177 4.33 -6.50 -7.63
C PRO A 177 4.19 -4.97 -7.58
N LEU A 178 5.00 -4.21 -8.33
CA LEU A 178 4.86 -2.75 -8.38
C LEU A 178 3.55 -2.33 -9.06
N TYR A 179 3.13 -2.99 -10.12
CA TYR A 179 1.83 -2.75 -10.75
C TYR A 179 0.67 -3.07 -9.79
N LEU A 180 0.76 -4.17 -9.01
CA LEU A 180 -0.26 -4.51 -8.02
C LEU A 180 -0.37 -3.45 -6.93
N ILE A 181 0.74 -3.00 -6.37
CA ILE A 181 0.79 -1.95 -5.35
C ILE A 181 0.20 -0.64 -5.89
N SER A 182 0.59 -0.26 -7.10
CA SER A 182 0.09 0.93 -7.79
C SER A 182 -1.43 0.86 -8.02
N PHE A 183 -1.94 -0.27 -8.49
CA PHE A 183 -3.36 -0.50 -8.73
C PHE A 183 -4.19 -0.42 -7.44
N ILE A 184 -3.72 -1.03 -6.35
CA ILE A 184 -4.32 -0.88 -5.03
C ILE A 184 -4.39 0.61 -4.65
N GLY A 185 -3.29 1.35 -4.83
CA GLY A 185 -3.24 2.79 -4.56
C GLY A 185 -4.24 3.60 -5.39
N PHE A 186 -4.44 3.27 -6.66
CA PHE A 186 -5.45 3.93 -7.51
C PHE A 186 -6.87 3.66 -7.03
N ILE A 187 -7.20 2.42 -6.66
CA ILE A 187 -8.51 2.07 -6.12
C ILE A 187 -8.80 2.79 -4.80
N PHE A 188 -7.81 2.93 -3.91
CA PHE A 188 -7.97 3.66 -2.65
C PHE A 188 -8.06 5.19 -2.85
N ASN A 189 -7.52 5.73 -3.96
CA ASN A 189 -7.61 7.15 -4.32
C ASN A 189 -8.88 7.49 -5.10
N TYR A 190 -9.65 6.49 -5.52
CA TYR A 190 -10.85 6.71 -6.31
C TYR A 190 -11.85 7.61 -5.60
N ASN A 191 -12.24 8.71 -6.25
CA ASN A 191 -13.24 9.65 -5.78
C ASN A 191 -14.43 9.68 -6.75
N LYS A 192 -15.62 9.37 -6.24
CA LYS A 192 -16.86 9.36 -7.04
C LYS A 192 -17.24 10.72 -7.62
N THR A 193 -16.79 11.82 -7.01
CA THR A 193 -17.14 13.19 -7.42
C THR A 193 -16.20 13.79 -8.47
N ASN A 194 -15.12 13.10 -8.82
CA ASN A 194 -14.12 13.57 -9.78
C ASN A 194 -14.58 13.30 -11.23
N ASN A 195 -15.68 13.92 -11.64
CA ASN A 195 -16.28 13.73 -12.96
C ASN A 195 -15.88 14.85 -13.90
N PHE A 196 -15.81 14.52 -15.20
CA PHE A 196 -15.76 15.51 -16.28
C PHE A 196 -16.85 15.20 -17.30
N LYS A 197 -17.34 16.24 -17.95
CA LYS A 197 -18.32 16.12 -19.01
C LYS A 197 -17.63 15.98 -20.36
N MET A 198 -18.02 14.99 -21.11
CA MET A 198 -17.54 14.76 -22.48
C MET A 198 -18.74 14.67 -23.41
N THR A 199 -18.70 15.44 -24.48
CA THR A 199 -19.75 15.41 -25.51
C THR A 199 -19.38 14.40 -26.59
N ILE A 200 -20.10 13.28 -26.65
CA ILE A 200 -19.96 12.27 -27.69
C ILE A 200 -21.27 12.17 -28.46
N LEU A 201 -21.22 12.34 -29.77
CA LEU A 201 -22.42 12.24 -30.65
C LEU A 201 -23.60 13.08 -30.15
N ASN A 202 -23.35 14.37 -29.79
CA ASN A 202 -24.34 15.32 -29.26
C ASN A 202 -25.01 14.92 -27.93
N LYS A 203 -24.43 13.97 -27.19
CA LYS A 203 -24.85 13.63 -25.82
C LYS A 203 -23.75 14.00 -24.83
N GLU A 204 -24.10 14.71 -23.77
CA GLU A 204 -23.21 14.94 -22.66
C GLU A 204 -23.16 13.68 -21.79
N ILE A 205 -21.97 13.08 -21.65
CA ILE A 205 -21.73 11.93 -20.80
C ILE A 205 -20.80 12.37 -19.67
N GLU A 206 -21.21 12.14 -18.44
CA GLU A 206 -20.35 12.35 -17.28
C GLU A 206 -19.48 11.12 -17.06
N ILE A 207 -18.16 11.29 -17.13
CA ILE A 207 -17.17 10.23 -16.95
C ILE A 207 -16.29 10.56 -15.75
N ASN A 208 -16.08 9.59 -14.89
CA ASN A 208 -15.19 9.76 -13.74
C ASN A 208 -13.71 9.64 -14.16
N LYS A 209 -12.92 10.69 -13.89
CA LYS A 209 -11.49 10.78 -14.27
C LYS A 209 -10.66 9.65 -13.63
N ASP A 210 -10.91 9.36 -12.36
CA ASP A 210 -10.14 8.33 -11.64
C ASP A 210 -10.45 6.94 -12.18
N MET A 211 -11.72 6.69 -12.57
CA MET A 211 -12.12 5.44 -13.22
C MET A 211 -11.42 5.23 -14.57
N VAL A 212 -11.39 6.28 -15.40
CA VAL A 212 -10.68 6.26 -16.69
C VAL A 212 -9.19 5.98 -16.48
N LYS A 213 -8.57 6.65 -15.52
CA LYS A 213 -7.16 6.44 -15.17
C LYS A 213 -6.90 4.98 -14.76
N ILE A 214 -7.74 4.39 -13.90
CA ILE A 214 -7.61 3.01 -13.46
C ILE A 214 -7.69 2.06 -14.66
N ILE A 215 -8.68 2.25 -15.54
CA ILE A 215 -8.87 1.40 -16.72
C ILE A 215 -7.67 1.51 -17.66
N ILE A 216 -7.24 2.73 -18.01
CA ILE A 216 -6.10 2.94 -18.92
C ILE A 216 -4.82 2.31 -18.36
N CYS A 217 -4.51 2.57 -17.08
CA CYS A 217 -3.31 2.02 -16.45
C CYS A 217 -3.37 0.49 -16.35
N SER A 218 -4.55 -0.10 -16.09
CA SER A 218 -4.72 -1.55 -16.05
C SER A 218 -4.50 -2.18 -17.41
N VAL A 219 -5.14 -1.66 -18.45
CA VAL A 219 -4.99 -2.18 -19.81
C VAL A 219 -3.54 -2.04 -20.30
N ALA A 220 -2.91 -0.88 -20.07
CA ALA A 220 -1.53 -0.64 -20.48
C ALA A 220 -0.55 -1.59 -19.77
N SER A 221 -0.72 -1.84 -18.45
CA SER A 221 0.13 -2.79 -17.72
C SER A 221 -0.05 -4.24 -18.21
N LEU A 222 -1.28 -4.65 -18.55
CA LEU A 222 -1.55 -5.98 -19.11
C LEU A 222 -0.90 -6.15 -20.48
N MET A 223 -1.00 -5.15 -21.36
CA MET A 223 -0.37 -5.18 -22.68
C MET A 223 1.15 -5.21 -22.58
N LEU A 224 1.75 -4.43 -21.70
CA LEU A 224 3.20 -4.47 -21.47
C LEU A 224 3.67 -5.83 -20.95
N MET A 225 2.91 -6.43 -20.01
CA MET A 225 3.22 -7.76 -19.48
C MET A 225 3.10 -8.85 -20.53
N GLU A 226 2.07 -8.82 -21.38
CA GLU A 226 1.91 -9.78 -22.46
C GLU A 226 3.03 -9.67 -23.49
N TYR A 227 3.33 -8.44 -23.89
CA TYR A 227 4.30 -8.18 -24.96
C TYR A 227 5.73 -8.52 -24.56
N ILE A 228 6.13 -8.15 -23.33
CA ILE A 228 7.53 -8.21 -22.88
C ILE A 228 7.86 -9.51 -22.15
N SER A 229 6.92 -10.05 -21.39
CA SER A 229 7.18 -11.20 -20.51
C SER A 229 6.51 -12.48 -21.01
N SER A 230 5.28 -12.69 -20.58
CA SER A 230 4.51 -13.85 -20.96
C SER A 230 3.01 -13.59 -20.79
N ILE A 231 2.22 -14.28 -21.59
CA ILE A 231 0.76 -14.27 -21.46
C ILE A 231 0.32 -14.75 -20.07
N THR A 232 1.07 -15.65 -19.45
CA THR A 232 0.79 -16.18 -18.11
C THR A 232 0.85 -15.06 -17.05
N ASN A 233 1.89 -14.23 -17.09
CA ASN A 233 2.04 -13.10 -16.16
C ASN A 233 0.95 -12.04 -16.37
N ALA A 234 0.55 -11.78 -17.62
CA ALA A 234 -0.56 -10.89 -17.94
C ALA A 234 -1.90 -11.43 -17.40
N ILE A 235 -2.17 -12.73 -17.56
CA ILE A 235 -3.38 -13.39 -17.04
C ILE A 235 -3.42 -13.32 -15.51
N ILE A 236 -2.30 -13.64 -14.84
CA ILE A 236 -2.20 -13.55 -13.36
C ILE A 236 -2.50 -12.14 -12.90
N LEU A 237 -1.87 -11.13 -13.50
CA LEU A 237 -2.09 -9.73 -13.16
C LEU A 237 -3.56 -9.33 -13.37
N GLY A 238 -4.17 -9.73 -14.48
CA GLY A 238 -5.58 -9.47 -14.80
C GLY A 238 -6.56 -10.09 -13.80
N ILE A 239 -6.33 -11.34 -13.40
CA ILE A 239 -7.14 -12.02 -12.38
C ILE A 239 -7.05 -11.28 -11.05
N ILE A 240 -5.85 -10.88 -10.64
CA ILE A 240 -5.66 -10.15 -9.37
C ILE A 240 -6.34 -8.78 -9.44
N TYR A 241 -6.28 -8.06 -10.55
CA TYR A 241 -7.00 -6.81 -10.74
C TYR A 241 -8.52 -6.98 -10.58
N LEU A 242 -9.09 -8.05 -11.13
CA LEU A 242 -10.51 -8.38 -10.97
C LEU A 242 -10.86 -8.69 -9.51
N ILE A 243 -10.05 -9.48 -8.82
CA ILE A 243 -10.27 -9.81 -7.39
C ILE A 243 -10.27 -8.55 -6.53
N ILE A 244 -9.28 -7.67 -6.71
CA ILE A 244 -9.17 -6.43 -5.92
C ILE A 244 -10.36 -5.50 -6.21
N SER A 245 -10.75 -5.37 -7.47
CA SER A 245 -11.89 -4.52 -7.88
C SER A 245 -13.21 -5.03 -7.29
N THR A 246 -13.47 -6.35 -7.35
CA THR A 246 -14.68 -6.96 -6.79
C THR A 246 -14.72 -6.85 -5.27
N ALA A 247 -13.59 -7.07 -4.58
CA ALA A 247 -13.49 -6.89 -3.14
C ALA A 247 -13.85 -5.46 -2.71
N LYS A 248 -13.38 -4.45 -3.45
CA LYS A 248 -13.71 -3.04 -3.19
C LYS A 248 -15.18 -2.72 -3.42
N ILE A 249 -15.80 -3.29 -4.46
CA ILE A 249 -17.24 -3.12 -4.73
C ILE A 249 -18.07 -3.70 -3.59
N ILE A 250 -17.70 -4.88 -3.09
CA ILE A 250 -18.38 -5.53 -1.97
C ILE A 250 -18.25 -4.69 -0.68
N GLN A 251 -17.06 -4.16 -0.41
CA GLN A 251 -16.80 -3.31 0.76
C GLN A 251 -17.64 -2.03 0.74
N ASN A 252 -17.86 -1.44 -0.44
CA ASN A 252 -18.65 -0.21 -0.59
C ASN A 252 -20.18 -0.43 -0.51
N LYS A 253 -20.66 -1.69 -0.55
CA LYS A 253 -22.08 -2.05 -0.43
C LYS A 253 -22.51 -2.35 1.01
N LYS A 254 -21.57 -2.52 1.92
CA LYS A 254 -21.77 -2.65 3.37
C LYS A 254 -21.65 -1.29 4.05
#